data_7edc2814963ddf5bd39898915dd5bf37
#
_entry.id   7edc2814963ddf5bd39898915dd5bf37
#
_cell.length_a   1.000
_cell.length_b   1.000
_cell.length_c   1.000
_cell.angle_alpha   90.00
_cell.angle_beta   90.00
_cell.angle_gamma   90.00
#
_symmetry.space_group_name_H-M   'P 1'
#
loop_
_entity.id
_entity.type
_entity.pdbx_description
1 polymer ?
#
loop_
_entity_poly.entity_id
_entity_poly.type
_entity_poly.pdbx_seq_one_letter_code
_entity_poly.pdbx_strand_id
1 'polypeptide(L)'
;MKHTILLLKEFNCLFAMIIKPRIKGFVCITSHPTGCLENVRTQAELASKVNLAKNMGPRRVLVIGASTGYGLASRISAAFANNADTLGVSFEREPKEGKPGSPGHYNIS
;
A
#
# COMPACT_ATOMS: atom_id res chain seq x y z
N MET A 1 20.33 -16.23 -9.79
CA MET A 1 20.64 -15.28 -10.88
C MET A 1 19.45 -14.96 -11.79
N LYS A 2 18.60 -15.91 -12.15
CA LYS A 2 17.39 -15.62 -12.96
C LYS A 2 16.35 -14.72 -12.25
N HIS A 3 16.20 -14.80 -10.93
CA HIS A 3 15.29 -13.95 -10.17
C HIS A 3 15.72 -12.48 -10.10
N THR A 4 17.02 -12.19 -10.08
CA THR A 4 17.55 -10.82 -10.04
C THR A 4 17.35 -10.11 -11.37
N ILE A 5 17.44 -10.84 -12.50
CA ILE A 5 17.21 -10.30 -13.85
C ILE A 5 15.71 -10.06 -14.11
N LEU A 6 14.81 -10.91 -13.58
CA LEU A 6 13.37 -10.71 -13.64
C LEU A 6 12.93 -9.50 -12.82
N LEU A 7 13.46 -9.32 -11.61
CA LEU A 7 13.24 -8.15 -10.78
C LEU A 7 13.72 -6.85 -11.44
N LEU A 8 14.87 -6.87 -12.12
CA LEU A 8 15.38 -5.73 -12.89
C LEU A 8 14.54 -5.43 -14.13
N LYS A 9 13.97 -6.45 -14.81
CA LYS A 9 13.04 -6.25 -15.93
C LYS A 9 11.71 -5.68 -15.47
N GLU A 10 11.17 -6.17 -14.38
CA GLU A 10 9.94 -5.63 -13.78
C GLU A 10 10.16 -4.22 -13.24
N PHE A 11 11.31 -3.95 -12.66
CA PHE A 11 11.70 -2.62 -12.20
C PHE A 11 11.87 -1.63 -13.36
N ASN A 12 12.46 -2.04 -14.48
CA ASN A 12 12.54 -1.23 -15.69
C ASN A 12 11.18 -1.01 -16.36
N CYS A 13 10.29 -1.99 -16.34
CA CYS A 13 8.93 -1.86 -16.86
C CYS A 13 8.09 -0.90 -16.00
N LEU A 14 8.24 -0.92 -14.69
CA LEU A 14 7.63 0.03 -13.76
C LEU A 14 8.21 1.45 -13.91
N PHE A 15 9.51 1.57 -14.18
CA PHE A 15 10.17 2.85 -14.38
C PHE A 15 9.82 3.48 -15.74
N ALA A 16 9.48 2.67 -16.76
CA ALA A 16 9.05 3.14 -18.08
C ALA A 16 7.56 3.55 -18.13
N MET A 17 6.79 3.27 -17.08
CA MET A 17 5.39 3.61 -17.03
C MET A 17 5.20 5.03 -16.47
N ILE A 18 5.26 6.02 -17.37
CA ILE A 18 4.91 7.40 -17.05
C ILE A 18 3.39 7.49 -16.95
N ILE A 19 2.87 7.57 -15.74
CA ILE A 19 1.46 7.84 -15.50
C ILE A 19 1.27 9.35 -15.57
N LYS A 20 0.56 9.81 -16.60
CA LYS A 20 0.19 11.22 -16.70
C LYS A 20 -0.83 11.56 -15.63
N PRO A 21 -0.59 12.54 -14.76
CA PRO A 21 -1.53 12.93 -13.73
C PRO A 21 -2.82 13.47 -14.37
N ARG A 22 -3.94 12.99 -13.89
CA ARG A 22 -5.25 13.48 -14.28
C ARG A 22 -5.88 14.18 -13.11
N ILE A 23 -6.05 15.49 -13.23
CA ILE A 23 -6.54 16.37 -12.17
C ILE A 23 -8.00 16.72 -12.44
N LYS A 24 -8.84 16.58 -11.43
CA LYS A 24 -10.23 17.04 -11.43
C LYS A 24 -10.42 18.00 -10.27
N GLY A 25 -10.54 19.30 -10.59
CA GLY A 25 -10.50 20.36 -9.57
C GLY A 25 -9.11 20.41 -8.91
N PHE A 26 -9.04 20.25 -7.62
CA PHE A 26 -7.79 20.18 -6.84
C PHE A 26 -7.39 18.73 -6.46
N VAL A 27 -8.08 17.73 -6.98
CA VAL A 27 -7.83 16.32 -6.68
C VAL A 27 -7.15 15.63 -7.86
N CYS A 28 -6.01 15.00 -7.61
CA CYS A 28 -5.39 14.09 -8.57
C CYS A 28 -6.09 12.72 -8.49
N ILE A 29 -6.68 12.29 -9.60
CA ILE A 29 -7.45 11.04 -9.68
C ILE A 29 -6.66 9.86 -10.22
N THR A 30 -5.38 10.06 -10.56
CA THR A 30 -4.48 9.00 -10.99
C THR A 30 -3.58 8.56 -9.84
N SER A 31 -3.33 7.27 -9.74
CA SER A 31 -2.42 6.69 -8.78
C SER A 31 -1.19 6.10 -9.47
N HIS A 32 -0.04 6.24 -8.82
CA HIS A 32 1.21 5.65 -9.27
C HIS A 32 1.51 4.41 -8.42
N PRO A 33 1.61 3.21 -9.01
CA PRO A 33 1.81 1.96 -8.25
C PRO A 33 3.03 1.99 -7.34
N THR A 34 4.18 2.42 -7.87
CA THR A 34 5.43 2.54 -7.11
C THR A 34 5.32 3.57 -5.99
N GLY A 35 4.66 4.70 -6.25
CA GLY A 35 4.42 5.73 -5.23
C GLY A 35 3.54 5.23 -4.09
N CYS A 36 2.51 4.45 -4.40
CA CYS A 36 1.65 3.82 -3.39
C CYS A 36 2.43 2.82 -2.53
N LEU A 37 3.23 1.96 -3.16
CA LEU A 37 4.07 0.99 -2.46
C LEU A 37 5.06 1.68 -1.52
N GLU A 38 5.76 2.70 -2.01
CA GLU A 38 6.75 3.42 -1.21
C GLU A 38 6.12 4.17 -0.04
N ASN A 39 4.93 4.71 -0.23
CA ASN A 39 4.18 5.35 0.84
C ASN A 39 3.79 4.35 1.95
N VAL A 40 3.28 3.18 1.58
CA VAL A 40 2.96 2.10 2.54
C VAL A 40 4.21 1.63 3.27
N ARG A 41 5.31 1.44 2.55
CA ARG A 41 6.60 1.05 3.12
C ARG A 41 7.09 2.05 4.16
N THR A 42 7.08 3.35 3.83
CA THR A 42 7.47 4.42 4.75
C THR A 42 6.62 4.42 6.01
N GLN A 43 5.30 4.25 5.88
CA GLN A 43 4.40 4.16 7.02
C GLN A 43 4.68 2.93 7.89
N ALA A 44 4.95 1.78 7.28
CA ALA A 44 5.31 0.56 8.00
C ALA A 44 6.64 0.71 8.77
N GLU A 45 7.64 1.33 8.15
CA GLU A 45 8.92 1.64 8.80
C GLU A 45 8.75 2.58 10.00
N LEU A 46 7.92 3.62 9.87
CA LEU A 46 7.60 4.52 10.96
C LEU A 46 6.89 3.79 12.10
N ALA A 47 5.89 2.98 11.79
CA ALA A 47 5.15 2.19 12.78
C ALA A 47 6.06 1.21 13.52
N SER A 48 7.01 0.60 12.83
CA SER A 48 7.98 -0.33 13.44
C SER A 48 8.91 0.33 14.44
N LYS A 49 9.16 1.63 14.31
CA LYS A 49 10.00 2.42 15.23
C LYS A 49 9.24 2.84 16.50
N VAL A 50 7.92 2.77 16.49
CA VAL A 50 7.12 3.11 17.66
C VAL A 50 7.27 2.00 18.69
N ASN A 51 7.84 2.35 19.84
CA ASN A 51 8.07 1.41 20.93
C ASN A 51 6.83 1.28 21.82
N LEU A 52 5.75 0.77 21.24
CA LEU A 52 4.60 0.33 22.03
C LEU A 52 4.98 -0.95 22.73
N ALA A 53 4.42 -1.15 23.93
CA ALA A 53 4.58 -2.41 24.66
C ALA A 53 4.03 -3.56 23.78
N LYS A 54 4.93 -4.24 23.08
CA LYS A 54 4.59 -5.31 22.15
C LYS A 54 3.78 -6.37 22.89
N ASN A 55 2.69 -6.82 22.29
CA ASN A 55 1.78 -7.83 22.82
C ASN A 55 0.80 -7.36 23.93
N MET A 56 0.68 -6.08 24.21
CA MET A 56 -0.37 -5.58 25.12
C MET A 56 -1.70 -5.25 24.40
N GLY A 57 -1.68 -5.17 23.08
CA GLY A 57 -2.87 -4.96 22.26
C GLY A 57 -3.52 -6.24 21.75
N PRO A 58 -4.53 -6.12 20.87
CA PRO A 58 -5.19 -7.26 20.26
C PRO A 58 -4.20 -8.06 19.40
N ARG A 59 -4.28 -9.39 19.48
CA ARG A 59 -3.41 -10.28 18.69
C ARG A 59 -3.87 -10.45 17.25
N ARG A 60 -5.18 -10.32 17.02
CA ARG A 60 -5.82 -10.46 15.71
C ARG A 60 -6.73 -9.29 15.45
N VAL A 61 -6.60 -8.65 14.31
CA VAL A 61 -7.34 -7.44 13.96
C VAL A 61 -7.95 -7.60 12.58
N LEU A 62 -9.25 -7.41 12.50
CA LEU A 62 -9.98 -7.29 11.24
C LEU A 62 -10.21 -5.80 10.96
N VAL A 63 -9.79 -5.34 9.80
CA VAL A 63 -9.98 -3.96 9.37
C VAL A 63 -10.83 -3.92 8.11
N ILE A 64 -12.01 -3.32 8.22
CA ILE A 64 -12.91 -3.09 7.09
C ILE A 64 -12.61 -1.72 6.50
N GLY A 65 -12.37 -1.65 5.18
CA GLY A 65 -11.90 -0.44 4.51
C GLY A 65 -10.38 -0.22 4.66
N ALA A 66 -9.60 -1.29 4.59
CA ALA A 66 -8.18 -1.33 4.94
C ALA A 66 -7.23 -0.82 3.83
N SER A 67 -7.75 -0.35 2.71
CA SER A 67 -6.95 -0.04 1.52
C SER A 67 -6.39 1.37 1.49
N THR A 68 -7.04 2.31 2.14
CA THR A 68 -6.65 3.73 2.17
C THR A 68 -7.00 4.38 3.51
N GLY A 69 -6.50 5.60 3.71
CA GLY A 69 -6.89 6.45 4.84
C GLY A 69 -6.69 5.82 6.21
N TYR A 70 -7.66 6.01 7.08
CA TYR A 70 -7.61 5.54 8.48
C TYR A 70 -7.59 4.00 8.59
N GLY A 71 -8.29 3.30 7.69
CA GLY A 71 -8.29 1.84 7.67
C GLY A 71 -6.90 1.27 7.38
N LEU A 72 -6.22 1.81 6.37
CA LEU A 72 -4.84 1.43 6.04
C LEU A 72 -3.89 1.77 7.19
N ALA A 73 -3.97 2.97 7.75
CA ALA A 73 -3.14 3.39 8.86
C ALA A 73 -3.35 2.52 10.12
N SER A 74 -4.58 2.17 10.43
CA SER A 74 -4.93 1.27 11.53
C SER A 74 -4.35 -0.12 11.32
N ARG A 75 -4.43 -0.66 10.10
CA ARG A 75 -3.86 -1.96 9.75
C ARG A 75 -2.34 -1.97 9.88
N ILE A 76 -1.66 -0.95 9.36
CA ILE A 76 -0.20 -0.80 9.45
C ILE A 76 0.22 -0.68 10.93
N SER A 77 -0.45 0.12 11.72
CA SER A 77 -0.15 0.28 13.14
C SER A 77 -0.35 -1.02 13.92
N ALA A 78 -1.45 -1.74 13.68
CA ALA A 78 -1.70 -3.02 14.32
C ALA A 78 -0.63 -4.07 13.98
N ALA A 79 -0.24 -4.15 12.71
CA ALA A 79 0.73 -5.13 12.25
C ALA A 79 2.16 -4.80 12.70
N PHE A 80 2.62 -3.58 12.50
CA PHE A 80 4.04 -3.23 12.66
C PHE A 80 4.38 -2.62 14.02
N ALA A 81 3.47 -1.88 14.65
CA ALA A 81 3.70 -1.34 15.99
C ALA A 81 3.30 -2.30 17.11
N ASN A 82 2.24 -3.08 16.92
CA ASN A 82 1.70 -3.99 17.93
C ASN A 82 1.96 -5.48 17.64
N ASN A 83 2.55 -5.82 16.49
CA ASN A 83 2.85 -7.19 16.07
C ASN A 83 1.60 -8.11 16.02
N ALA A 84 0.47 -7.57 15.58
CA ALA A 84 -0.78 -8.30 15.45
C ALA A 84 -0.91 -8.96 14.06
N ASP A 85 -1.58 -10.09 14.00
CA ASP A 85 -2.07 -10.65 12.74
C ASP A 85 -3.22 -9.78 12.24
N THR A 86 -3.16 -9.34 10.99
CA THR A 86 -4.17 -8.44 10.44
C THR A 86 -4.84 -9.02 9.21
N LEU A 87 -6.16 -8.92 9.15
CA LEU A 87 -6.95 -9.19 7.95
C LEU A 87 -7.60 -7.89 7.50
N GLY A 88 -7.26 -7.44 6.30
CA GLY A 88 -7.87 -6.27 5.68
C GLY A 88 -8.94 -6.67 4.67
N VAL A 89 -10.09 -6.04 4.73
CA VAL A 89 -11.17 -6.18 3.74
C VAL A 89 -11.41 -4.83 3.08
N SER A 90 -11.42 -4.80 1.77
CA SER A 90 -11.66 -3.59 1.00
C SER A 90 -12.28 -3.91 -0.36
N PHE A 91 -12.90 -2.91 -0.94
CA PHE A 91 -13.44 -2.99 -2.29
C PHE A 91 -12.69 -1.98 -3.18
N GLU A 92 -11.84 -2.51 -4.06
CA GLU A 92 -10.95 -1.69 -4.88
C GLU A 92 -11.10 -2.00 -6.35
N ARG A 93 -10.78 -1.00 -7.16
CA ARG A 93 -10.84 -1.13 -8.62
C ARG A 93 -9.48 -1.58 -9.16
N GLU A 94 -9.49 -2.72 -9.81
CA GLU A 94 -8.32 -3.23 -10.54
C GLU A 94 -7.94 -2.35 -11.74
N PRO A 95 -6.66 -2.34 -12.13
CA PRO A 95 -6.23 -1.68 -13.34
C PRO A 95 -6.87 -2.31 -14.57
N LYS A 96 -7.21 -1.49 -15.55
CA LYS A 96 -7.71 -1.89 -16.87
C LYS A 96 -6.80 -1.29 -17.93
N GLU A 97 -6.87 -1.85 -19.15
CA GLU A 97 -6.12 -1.33 -20.28
C GLU A 97 -6.29 0.19 -20.43
N GLY A 98 -5.17 0.91 -20.41
CA GLY A 98 -5.13 2.37 -20.48
C GLY A 98 -5.60 3.14 -19.23
N LYS A 99 -5.95 2.44 -18.12
CA LYS A 99 -6.36 3.09 -16.87
C LYS A 99 -5.70 2.43 -15.66
N PRO A 100 -5.03 3.19 -14.79
CA PRO A 100 -4.49 2.65 -13.55
C PRO A 100 -5.63 2.22 -12.61
N GLY A 101 -5.33 1.30 -11.72
CA GLY A 101 -6.21 0.90 -10.63
C GLY A 101 -6.42 2.03 -9.62
N SER A 102 -7.28 1.80 -8.64
CA SER A 102 -7.42 2.71 -7.51
C SER A 102 -6.17 2.71 -6.63
N PRO A 103 -5.87 3.80 -5.90
CA PRO A 103 -4.75 3.82 -4.96
C PRO A 103 -4.79 2.68 -3.96
N GLY A 104 -5.98 2.36 -3.47
CA GLY A 104 -6.19 1.28 -2.53
C GLY A 104 -5.85 -0.11 -3.09
N HIS A 105 -6.07 -0.35 -4.38
CA HIS A 105 -5.64 -1.59 -5.04
C HIS A 105 -4.11 -1.79 -4.89
N TYR A 106 -3.33 -0.75 -5.17
CA TYR A 106 -1.88 -0.82 -5.06
C TYR A 106 -1.35 -0.85 -3.62
N ASN A 107 -2.10 -0.29 -2.67
CA ASN A 107 -1.72 -0.31 -1.26
C ASN A 107 -1.87 -1.69 -0.61
N ILE A 108 -2.70 -2.57 -1.16
CA ILE A 108 -2.98 -3.90 -0.61
C ILE A 108 -2.38 -5.04 -1.42
N SER A 109 -1.83 -4.74 -2.59
CA SER A 109 -1.09 -5.69 -3.43
C SER A 109 0.33 -5.89 -2.91
#